data_504709658d4a9e663a71652160a357e7
#
_entry.id   504709658d4a9e663a71652160a357e7
#
_cell.length_a   1.000
_cell.length_b   1.000
_cell.length_c   1.000
_cell.angle_alpha   90.00
_cell.angle_beta   90.00
_cell.angle_gamma   90.00
#
_symmetry.space_group_name_H-M   'P 1'
#
loop_
_entity.id
_entity.type
_entity.pdbx_description
1 polymer ?
#
loop_
_entity_poly.entity_id
_entity_poly.type
_entity_poly.pdbx_seq_one_letter_code
_entity_poly.pdbx_strand_id
1 'polypeptide(L)'
;MRNIIDILTLYFISVGISPVRHVKMFQLISLMCLWLAACVSAECSRELLKNATEQYVSAQSSGQIGTFTALASNLTYTENDKPLDIKTGVLSQPIKLDQNLSIHDTTLCASFTQLIAASAEHPYVIGTRMLLTDDKITTIESIVTDEGDWLFNATGYLHWASLETWDPIPEDKRDSREVIQAAGDAYFNRFSSVNVSVPFGTPCARLEGGAYTDTSGAGGNTCSLGLPSDTTVSNRRYVVDEEMGVVDIYLGFPGLDRTVVEQAMPDSHAFRVEGGKIRYIHTVSSCVNAGCGSNFTIIPTQYRRVRRLSKVY
;
A
#
# COMPACT_ATOMS: atom_id res chain seq x y z
N MET A 1 -18.41 -33.26 22.41
CA MET A 1 -17.28 -34.24 22.43
C MET A 1 -17.67 -35.64 22.96
N ARG A 2 -18.58 -35.81 23.93
CA ARG A 2 -19.02 -37.15 24.38
C ARG A 2 -19.76 -37.96 23.28
N ASN A 3 -20.61 -37.34 22.48
CA ASN A 3 -21.48 -38.05 21.50
C ASN A 3 -20.72 -38.62 20.26
N ILE A 4 -19.56 -38.14 19.95
CA ILE A 4 -18.76 -38.62 18.79
C ILE A 4 -17.98 -39.89 19.12
N ILE A 5 -17.56 -40.03 20.38
CA ILE A 5 -16.82 -41.20 20.86
C ILE A 5 -17.74 -42.41 20.93
N ASP A 6 -19.00 -42.24 21.36
CA ASP A 6 -19.97 -43.34 21.45
C ASP A 6 -20.41 -43.88 20.08
N ILE A 7 -20.53 -43.03 19.07
CA ILE A 7 -20.91 -43.43 17.69
C ILE A 7 -19.76 -44.21 17.01
N LEU A 8 -18.52 -43.79 17.23
CA LEU A 8 -17.35 -44.49 16.68
C LEU A 8 -17.13 -45.86 17.33
N THR A 9 -17.39 -46.01 18.65
CA THR A 9 -17.27 -47.27 19.35
C THR A 9 -18.29 -48.31 18.87
N LEU A 10 -19.53 -47.92 18.57
CA LEU A 10 -20.54 -48.81 18.01
C LEU A 10 -20.27 -49.27 16.58
N TYR A 11 -19.58 -48.46 15.78
CA TYR A 11 -19.24 -48.83 14.38
C TYR A 11 -18.13 -49.88 14.31
N PHE A 12 -17.19 -49.89 15.26
CA PHE A 12 -16.06 -50.84 15.29
C PHE A 12 -16.38 -52.23 15.88
N ILE A 13 -17.39 -52.34 16.74
CA ILE A 13 -17.85 -53.63 17.28
C ILE A 13 -18.46 -54.52 16.17
N SER A 14 -18.97 -53.93 15.10
CA SER A 14 -19.57 -54.62 13.95
C SER A 14 -18.54 -55.26 13.01
N VAL A 15 -17.25 -54.93 13.11
CA VAL A 15 -16.20 -55.37 12.16
C VAL A 15 -15.21 -56.37 12.74
N GLY A 16 -15.39 -56.85 13.97
CA GLY A 16 -14.68 -57.99 14.58
C GLY A 16 -13.17 -57.79 14.85
N ILE A 17 -12.73 -56.56 15.13
CA ILE A 17 -11.31 -56.26 15.38
C ILE A 17 -11.05 -56.10 16.89
N SER A 18 -10.01 -56.80 17.40
CA SER A 18 -9.66 -56.93 18.82
C SER A 18 -9.34 -55.59 19.49
N PRO A 19 -9.85 -55.29 20.72
CA PRO A 19 -9.71 -54.00 21.42
C PRO A 19 -8.27 -53.56 21.75
N VAL A 20 -7.33 -54.48 21.84
CA VAL A 20 -5.91 -54.18 22.17
C VAL A 20 -5.16 -53.47 21.04
N ARG A 21 -5.57 -53.65 19.78
CA ARG A 21 -4.97 -52.96 18.63
C ARG A 21 -5.49 -51.47 18.48
N HIS A 22 -6.68 -51.17 19.01
CA HIS A 22 -7.28 -49.84 18.88
C HIS A 22 -6.62 -48.77 19.74
N VAL A 23 -6.17 -49.15 20.96
CA VAL A 23 -5.50 -48.17 21.84
C VAL A 23 -4.23 -47.62 21.21
N LYS A 24 -3.45 -48.48 20.55
CA LYS A 24 -2.23 -48.01 19.86
C LYS A 24 -2.49 -47.19 18.61
N MET A 25 -3.58 -47.47 17.88
CA MET A 25 -3.96 -46.71 16.69
C MET A 25 -4.54 -45.33 17.06
N PHE A 26 -5.34 -45.24 18.14
CA PHE A 26 -5.83 -43.96 18.65
C PHE A 26 -4.72 -43.09 19.22
N GLN A 27 -3.71 -43.66 19.87
CA GLN A 27 -2.54 -42.92 20.34
C GLN A 27 -1.70 -42.39 19.17
N LEU A 28 -1.53 -43.15 18.08
CA LEU A 28 -0.82 -42.72 16.88
C LEU A 28 -1.58 -41.62 16.13
N ILE A 29 -2.91 -41.73 16.01
CA ILE A 29 -3.74 -40.69 15.38
C ILE A 29 -3.77 -39.40 16.23
N SER A 30 -3.84 -39.53 17.57
CA SER A 30 -3.80 -38.38 18.49
C SER A 30 -2.43 -37.69 18.47
N LEU A 31 -1.32 -38.43 18.37
CA LEU A 31 0.02 -37.86 18.19
C LEU A 31 0.19 -37.19 16.81
N MET A 32 -0.35 -37.80 15.74
CA MET A 32 -0.30 -37.23 14.40
C MET A 32 -1.14 -35.92 14.27
N CYS A 33 -2.30 -35.86 14.93
CA CYS A 33 -3.09 -34.59 14.99
C CYS A 33 -2.41 -33.52 15.83
N LEU A 34 -1.65 -33.86 16.87
CA LEU A 34 -0.85 -32.92 17.65
C LEU A 34 0.35 -32.34 16.86
N TRP A 35 0.92 -33.15 15.95
CA TRP A 35 1.99 -32.68 15.05
C TRP A 35 1.48 -31.79 13.90
N LEU A 36 0.24 -31.98 13.44
CA LEU A 36 -0.39 -31.12 12.42
C LEU A 36 -0.84 -29.76 12.98
N ALA A 37 -1.07 -29.66 14.29
CA ALA A 37 -1.41 -28.39 14.93
C ALA A 37 -0.20 -27.44 15.16
N ALA A 38 1.04 -27.91 14.90
CA ALA A 38 2.24 -27.11 15.14
C ALA A 38 2.74 -26.34 13.91
N CYS A 39 2.05 -26.43 12.76
CA CYS A 39 2.27 -25.55 11.62
C CYS A 39 1.27 -24.39 11.62
N VAL A 40 1.09 -23.72 12.75
CA VAL A 40 0.58 -22.37 12.74
C VAL A 40 1.75 -21.53 12.20
N SER A 41 1.70 -21.14 10.95
CA SER A 41 2.51 -20.04 10.43
C SER A 41 2.38 -18.90 11.44
N ALA A 42 3.49 -18.38 11.92
CA ALA A 42 3.45 -17.22 12.80
C ALA A 42 2.63 -16.16 12.09
N GLU A 43 1.47 -15.85 12.68
CA GLU A 43 0.58 -14.82 12.14
C GLU A 43 1.36 -13.50 12.16
N CYS A 44 1.45 -12.81 11.03
CA CYS A 44 2.22 -11.57 10.94
C CYS A 44 1.59 -10.53 11.86
N SER A 45 2.22 -10.27 12.99
CA SER A 45 1.67 -9.36 13.97
C SER A 45 1.83 -7.90 13.54
N ARG A 46 0.86 -7.07 13.90
CA ARG A 46 0.94 -5.63 13.68
C ARG A 46 2.17 -5.00 14.38
N GLU A 47 2.56 -5.53 15.54
CA GLU A 47 3.76 -5.08 16.27
C GLU A 47 5.04 -5.35 15.49
N LEU A 48 5.17 -6.51 14.84
CA LEU A 48 6.27 -6.82 13.95
C LEU A 48 6.39 -5.81 12.82
N LEU A 49 5.28 -5.48 12.17
CA LEU A 49 5.23 -4.51 11.07
C LEU A 49 5.53 -3.07 11.55
N LYS A 50 5.01 -2.66 12.70
CA LYS A 50 5.34 -1.37 13.32
C LYS A 50 6.83 -1.25 13.60
N ASN A 51 7.44 -2.27 14.21
CA ASN A 51 8.88 -2.29 14.46
C ASN A 51 9.69 -2.19 13.14
N ALA A 52 9.27 -2.90 12.08
CA ALA A 52 9.93 -2.82 10.78
C ALA A 52 9.85 -1.40 10.18
N THR A 53 8.68 -0.74 10.26
CA THR A 53 8.52 0.63 9.75
C THR A 53 9.26 1.67 10.59
N GLU A 54 9.34 1.50 11.91
CA GLU A 54 10.15 2.36 12.78
C GLU A 54 11.64 2.24 12.46
N GLN A 55 12.14 1.02 12.22
CA GLN A 55 13.52 0.81 11.78
C GLN A 55 13.76 1.45 10.40
N TYR A 56 12.82 1.35 9.47
CA TYR A 56 12.90 2.00 8.16
C TYR A 56 13.01 3.53 8.30
N VAL A 57 12.12 4.16 9.06
CA VAL A 57 12.11 5.61 9.30
C VAL A 57 13.43 6.05 9.95
N SER A 58 13.93 5.30 10.93
CA SER A 58 15.21 5.56 11.60
C SER A 58 16.39 5.43 10.64
N ALA A 59 16.41 4.38 9.81
CA ALA A 59 17.46 4.18 8.81
C ALA A 59 17.49 5.31 7.79
N GLN A 60 16.31 5.72 7.25
CA GLN A 60 16.22 6.83 6.31
C GLN A 60 16.64 8.16 6.92
N SER A 61 16.25 8.42 8.18
CA SER A 61 16.63 9.66 8.87
C SER A 61 18.13 9.75 9.11
N SER A 62 18.78 8.63 9.43
CA SER A 62 20.21 8.58 9.74
C SER A 62 21.11 8.24 8.55
N GLY A 63 20.57 7.71 7.45
CA GLY A 63 21.34 7.13 6.35
C GLY A 63 22.09 5.85 6.75
N GLN A 64 21.71 5.22 7.86
CA GLN A 64 22.41 4.07 8.42
C GLN A 64 21.60 2.77 8.27
N ILE A 65 21.85 2.05 7.20
CA ILE A 65 21.18 0.76 6.91
C ILE A 65 21.43 -0.27 8.02
N GLY A 66 22.56 -0.18 8.74
CA GLY A 66 22.89 -1.05 9.86
C GLY A 66 21.92 -1.01 11.04
N THR A 67 20.99 -0.04 11.08
CA THR A 67 19.91 0.03 12.08
C THR A 67 18.81 -1.01 11.80
N PHE A 68 18.71 -1.52 10.58
CA PHE A 68 17.82 -2.62 10.27
C PHE A 68 18.34 -3.95 10.82
N THR A 69 17.75 -4.44 11.88
CA THR A 69 18.08 -5.76 12.46
C THR A 69 17.35 -6.91 11.82
N ALA A 70 16.29 -6.61 11.06
CA ALA A 70 15.38 -7.59 10.48
C ALA A 70 15.58 -7.82 8.97
N LEU A 71 16.66 -7.33 8.33
CA LEU A 71 16.89 -7.58 6.90
C LEU A 71 17.19 -9.05 6.63
N ALA A 72 16.59 -9.62 5.58
CA ALA A 72 16.94 -10.92 5.06
C ALA A 72 18.27 -10.85 4.28
N SER A 73 19.00 -11.98 4.26
CA SER A 73 20.26 -12.07 3.49
C SER A 73 20.06 -11.99 1.97
N ASN A 74 18.86 -12.32 1.49
CA ASN A 74 18.44 -12.26 0.09
C ASN A 74 17.50 -11.10 -0.19
N LEU A 75 17.68 -9.97 0.50
CA LEU A 75 16.88 -8.76 0.32
C LEU A 75 16.84 -8.32 -1.16
N THR A 76 15.65 -8.03 -1.65
CA THR A 76 15.44 -7.29 -2.90
C THR A 76 15.16 -5.82 -2.57
N TYR A 77 15.94 -4.91 -3.17
CA TYR A 77 15.74 -3.48 -3.04
C TYR A 77 15.57 -2.83 -4.41
N THR A 78 14.53 -2.00 -4.56
CA THR A 78 14.29 -1.24 -5.79
C THR A 78 13.97 0.22 -5.46
N GLU A 79 14.41 1.14 -6.32
CA GLU A 79 13.96 2.53 -6.36
C GLU A 79 13.39 2.82 -7.75
N ASN A 80 12.18 3.37 -7.78
CA ASN A 80 11.49 3.71 -9.03
C ASN A 80 11.46 2.51 -10.00
N ASP A 81 11.07 1.33 -9.48
CA ASP A 81 11.02 0.03 -10.17
C ASP A 81 12.39 -0.47 -10.73
N LYS A 82 13.51 0.15 -10.37
CA LYS A 82 14.85 -0.26 -10.80
C LYS A 82 15.59 -0.95 -9.65
N PRO A 83 16.11 -2.18 -9.85
CA PRO A 83 16.96 -2.84 -8.87
C PRO A 83 18.19 -1.99 -8.52
N LEU A 84 18.51 -1.90 -7.24
CA LEU A 84 19.62 -1.12 -6.72
C LEU A 84 20.27 -1.81 -5.51
N ASP A 85 21.55 -1.52 -5.25
CA ASP A 85 22.16 -1.87 -3.97
C ASP A 85 21.64 -0.90 -2.88
N ILE A 86 21.06 -1.43 -1.81
CA ILE A 86 20.52 -0.64 -0.70
C ILE A 86 21.56 0.33 -0.10
N LYS A 87 22.85 0.03 -0.25
CA LYS A 87 23.94 0.87 0.22
C LYS A 87 24.26 2.08 -0.67
N THR A 88 23.65 2.15 -1.85
CA THR A 88 23.87 3.20 -2.84
C THR A 88 22.61 4.02 -3.14
N GLY A 89 21.44 3.55 -2.69
CA GLY A 89 20.16 4.21 -2.87
C GLY A 89 19.89 5.34 -1.88
N VAL A 90 18.69 5.91 -2.00
CA VAL A 90 18.23 7.01 -1.14
C VAL A 90 18.25 6.64 0.34
N LEU A 91 17.99 5.37 0.67
CA LEU A 91 17.98 4.86 2.04
C LEU A 91 19.35 4.93 2.73
N SER A 92 20.46 5.00 1.97
CA SER A 92 21.81 5.19 2.49
C SER A 92 22.17 6.66 2.75
N GLN A 93 21.29 7.59 2.44
CA GLN A 93 21.48 9.03 2.61
C GLN A 93 20.70 9.51 3.84
N PRO A 94 21.33 10.28 4.77
CA PRO A 94 20.61 10.87 5.88
C PRO A 94 19.66 11.95 5.36
N ILE A 95 18.36 11.80 5.64
CA ILE A 95 17.33 12.75 5.20
C ILE A 95 16.59 13.26 6.44
N LYS A 96 16.51 14.59 6.58
CA LYS A 96 15.68 15.21 7.60
C LYS A 96 14.20 15.04 7.24
N LEU A 97 13.51 14.21 8.00
CA LEU A 97 12.08 13.94 7.80
C LEU A 97 11.22 14.96 8.58
N ASP A 98 10.19 15.49 7.92
CA ASP A 98 9.21 16.40 8.52
C ASP A 98 7.95 15.67 8.96
N GLN A 99 7.53 14.65 8.19
CA GLN A 99 6.35 13.83 8.49
C GLN A 99 6.51 12.40 7.94
N ASN A 100 5.91 11.43 8.60
CA ASN A 100 5.74 10.09 8.07
C ASN A 100 4.34 9.54 8.38
N LEU A 101 3.85 8.63 7.52
CA LEU A 101 2.63 7.87 7.70
C LEU A 101 2.92 6.42 7.33
N SER A 102 2.65 5.48 8.24
CA SER A 102 2.83 4.04 8.01
C SER A 102 1.52 3.29 8.15
N ILE A 103 1.29 2.31 7.28
CA ILE A 103 0.19 1.36 7.32
C ILE A 103 0.72 -0.08 7.33
N HIS A 104 -0.05 -1.01 7.90
CA HIS A 104 0.42 -2.34 8.27
C HIS A 104 -0.59 -3.41 7.86
N ASP A 105 -0.24 -4.19 6.86
CA ASP A 105 -1.04 -5.30 6.32
C ASP A 105 -0.65 -6.62 7.00
N THR A 106 -1.37 -7.01 8.03
CA THR A 106 -1.10 -8.25 8.77
C THR A 106 -1.46 -9.51 7.98
N THR A 107 -2.28 -9.41 6.95
CA THR A 107 -2.66 -10.53 6.07
C THR A 107 -1.55 -10.88 5.08
N LEU A 108 -0.95 -9.86 4.43
CA LEU A 108 0.14 -10.03 3.47
C LEU A 108 1.53 -9.96 4.09
N CYS A 109 1.63 -9.66 5.38
CA CYS A 109 2.88 -9.33 6.06
C CYS A 109 3.64 -8.23 5.30
N ALA A 110 2.95 -7.14 5.06
CA ALA A 110 3.44 -6.01 4.29
C ALA A 110 3.21 -4.69 5.03
N SER A 111 4.02 -3.70 4.71
CA SER A 111 3.80 -2.32 5.17
C SER A 111 4.00 -1.35 4.02
N PHE A 112 3.37 -0.19 4.12
CA PHE A 112 3.69 0.98 3.32
C PHE A 112 4.00 2.14 4.25
N THR A 113 5.02 2.93 3.89
CA THR A 113 5.39 4.14 4.62
C THR A 113 5.59 5.28 3.64
N GLN A 114 4.85 6.36 3.83
CA GLN A 114 5.06 7.63 3.16
C GLN A 114 5.96 8.51 4.02
N LEU A 115 7.03 9.06 3.43
CA LEU A 115 7.93 10.01 4.07
C LEU A 115 7.86 11.35 3.34
N ILE A 116 7.83 12.44 4.10
CA ILE A 116 7.88 13.81 3.58
C ILE A 116 9.08 14.51 4.18
N ALA A 117 9.98 14.99 3.34
CA ALA A 117 11.20 15.69 3.68
C ALA A 117 11.26 17.04 2.97
N ALA A 118 10.32 17.92 3.31
CA ALA A 118 10.17 19.24 2.68
C ALA A 118 11.23 20.24 3.12
N SER A 119 11.75 20.08 4.35
CA SER A 119 12.78 20.96 4.94
C SER A 119 14.20 20.42 4.80
N ALA A 120 14.40 19.29 4.11
CA ALA A 120 15.71 18.76 3.78
C ALA A 120 16.44 19.67 2.80
N GLU A 121 17.78 19.60 2.76
CA GLU A 121 18.62 20.33 1.78
C GLU A 121 18.22 19.94 0.35
N HIS A 122 17.96 18.65 0.11
CA HIS A 122 17.33 18.11 -1.08
C HIS A 122 15.96 17.56 -0.66
N PRO A 123 14.85 18.21 -1.05
CA PRO A 123 13.51 17.79 -0.65
C PRO A 123 13.07 16.50 -1.36
N TYR A 124 12.36 15.64 -0.62
CA TYR A 124 11.80 14.38 -1.12
C TYR A 124 10.37 14.16 -0.65
N VAL A 125 9.61 13.42 -1.46
CA VAL A 125 8.43 12.65 -1.01
C VAL A 125 8.66 11.21 -1.44
N ILE A 126 8.64 10.27 -0.49
CA ILE A 126 8.99 8.87 -0.73
C ILE A 126 7.84 7.99 -0.25
N GLY A 127 7.38 7.08 -1.12
CA GLY A 127 6.51 5.98 -0.77
C GLY A 127 7.31 4.67 -0.75
N THR A 128 7.31 3.92 0.35
CA THR A 128 8.06 2.67 0.46
C THR A 128 7.17 1.53 0.91
N ARG A 129 7.12 0.49 0.10
CA ARG A 129 6.47 -0.78 0.40
C ARG A 129 7.51 -1.79 0.86
N MET A 130 7.25 -2.48 1.99
CA MET A 130 8.09 -3.57 2.49
C MET A 130 7.28 -4.86 2.60
N LEU A 131 7.93 -5.99 2.28
CA LEU A 131 7.40 -7.33 2.52
C LEU A 131 8.28 -8.06 3.52
N LEU A 132 7.63 -8.78 4.43
CA LEU A 132 8.32 -9.63 5.39
C LEU A 132 7.97 -11.10 5.16
N THR A 133 8.96 -11.97 5.36
CA THR A 133 8.81 -13.43 5.37
C THR A 133 9.65 -13.97 6.52
N ASP A 134 9.10 -14.85 7.34
CA ASP A 134 9.77 -15.41 8.52
C ASP A 134 10.40 -14.31 9.41
N ASP A 135 9.61 -13.29 9.71
CA ASP A 135 9.99 -12.10 10.52
C ASP A 135 11.17 -11.28 9.96
N LYS A 136 11.53 -11.49 8.68
CA LYS A 136 12.59 -10.76 8.00
C LYS A 136 12.04 -9.94 6.84
N ILE A 137 12.57 -8.74 6.67
CA ILE A 137 12.28 -7.89 5.50
C ILE A 137 13.00 -8.48 4.30
N THR A 138 12.24 -9.00 3.35
CA THR A 138 12.73 -9.64 2.12
C THR A 138 12.66 -8.74 0.90
N THR A 139 11.80 -7.72 0.96
CA THR A 139 11.62 -6.78 -0.17
C THR A 139 11.42 -5.37 0.36
N ILE A 140 12.09 -4.42 -0.25
CA ILE A 140 11.89 -2.98 -0.08
C ILE A 140 11.74 -2.38 -1.47
N GLU A 141 10.58 -1.81 -1.77
CA GLU A 141 10.26 -1.12 -3.02
C GLU A 141 9.98 0.34 -2.69
N SER A 142 10.80 1.27 -3.15
CA SER A 142 10.62 2.70 -2.90
C SER A 142 10.28 3.44 -4.20
N ILE A 143 9.28 4.30 -4.15
CA ILE A 143 9.08 5.36 -5.13
C ILE A 143 9.63 6.63 -4.52
N VAL A 144 10.73 7.12 -5.08
CA VAL A 144 11.47 8.28 -4.63
C VAL A 144 11.18 9.41 -5.59
N THR A 145 10.59 10.50 -5.09
CA THR A 145 10.30 11.67 -5.91
C THR A 145 11.02 12.91 -5.40
N ASP A 146 11.52 13.70 -6.34
CA ASP A 146 12.21 14.95 -6.13
C ASP A 146 11.89 15.99 -7.23
N GLU A 147 12.68 17.06 -7.32
CA GLU A 147 12.47 18.13 -8.30
C GLU A 147 12.49 17.61 -9.73
N GLY A 148 11.42 17.86 -10.46
CA GLY A 148 11.22 17.41 -11.84
C GLY A 148 10.26 16.22 -11.97
N ASP A 149 9.90 15.57 -10.87
CA ASP A 149 8.89 14.51 -10.87
C ASP A 149 7.46 15.06 -10.97
N TRP A 150 6.49 14.16 -11.12
CA TRP A 150 5.09 14.49 -11.38
C TRP A 150 4.50 15.41 -10.31
N LEU A 151 4.19 16.66 -10.70
CA LEU A 151 3.63 17.71 -9.85
C LEU A 151 4.40 17.93 -8.53
N PHE A 152 5.69 17.57 -8.49
CA PHE A 152 6.47 17.57 -7.27
C PHE A 152 6.53 18.96 -6.61
N ASN A 153 6.11 18.99 -5.36
CA ASN A 153 6.23 20.13 -4.44
C ASN A 153 6.16 19.62 -3.00
N ALA A 154 7.30 19.27 -2.41
CA ALA A 154 7.35 18.70 -1.07
C ALA A 154 6.76 19.60 0.01
N THR A 155 6.93 20.95 -0.11
CA THR A 155 6.34 21.89 0.83
C THR A 155 4.80 21.91 0.74
N GLY A 156 4.26 21.91 -0.49
CA GLY A 156 2.82 21.76 -0.71
C GLY A 156 2.30 20.44 -0.21
N TYR A 157 3.06 19.36 -0.42
CA TYR A 157 2.69 18.02 0.06
C TYR A 157 2.58 17.99 1.59
N LEU A 158 3.61 18.50 2.29
CA LEU A 158 3.62 18.60 3.75
C LEU A 158 2.45 19.47 4.27
N HIS A 159 2.21 20.61 3.63
CA HIS A 159 1.13 21.51 4.02
C HIS A 159 -0.22 20.81 4.00
N TRP A 160 -0.60 20.20 2.88
CA TRP A 160 -1.91 19.57 2.72
C TRP A 160 -2.05 18.29 3.53
N ALA A 161 -1.02 17.42 3.55
CA ALA A 161 -1.02 16.21 4.35
C ALA A 161 -1.20 16.49 5.85
N SER A 162 -0.65 17.61 6.36
CA SER A 162 -0.78 18.00 7.77
C SER A 162 -2.18 18.47 8.16
N LEU A 163 -3.05 18.78 7.20
CA LEU A 163 -4.43 19.18 7.44
C LEU A 163 -5.41 18.00 7.43
N GLU A 164 -4.98 16.85 6.97
CA GLU A 164 -5.79 15.64 6.90
C GLU A 164 -5.69 14.79 8.16
N THR A 165 -6.75 14.05 8.47
CA THR A 165 -6.79 13.16 9.63
C THR A 165 -6.63 11.72 9.19
N TRP A 166 -5.57 11.07 9.67
CA TRP A 166 -5.25 9.67 9.39
C TRP A 166 -5.25 8.81 10.68
N ASP A 167 -6.14 9.11 11.61
CA ASP A 167 -6.29 8.35 12.85
C ASP A 167 -6.84 6.94 12.60
N PRO A 168 -6.52 5.96 13.47
CA PRO A 168 -7.12 4.64 13.42
C PRO A 168 -8.65 4.71 13.51
N ILE A 169 -9.32 3.90 12.69
CA ILE A 169 -10.79 3.80 12.70
C ILE A 169 -11.23 2.96 13.91
N PRO A 170 -12.23 3.40 14.68
CA PRO A 170 -12.83 2.59 15.73
C PRO A 170 -13.25 1.21 15.21
N GLU A 171 -13.02 0.14 15.98
CA GLU A 171 -13.17 -1.24 15.52
C GLU A 171 -14.56 -1.54 14.95
N ASP A 172 -15.60 -1.00 15.56
CA ASP A 172 -17.00 -1.14 15.15
C ASP A 172 -17.36 -0.37 13.85
N LYS A 173 -16.44 0.44 13.31
CA LYS A 173 -16.62 1.25 12.11
C LYS A 173 -15.63 0.90 10.99
N ARG A 174 -14.76 -0.09 11.22
CA ARG A 174 -13.79 -0.52 10.20
C ARG A 174 -14.48 -1.19 9.04
N ASP A 175 -14.11 -0.79 7.84
CA ASP A 175 -14.48 -1.52 6.63
C ASP A 175 -13.63 -2.80 6.52
N SER A 176 -14.17 -3.83 5.86
CA SER A 176 -13.38 -5.04 5.59
C SER A 176 -12.29 -4.78 4.55
N ARG A 177 -11.28 -5.64 4.56
CA ARG A 177 -10.18 -5.62 3.58
C ARG A 177 -10.67 -5.53 2.14
N GLU A 178 -11.69 -6.32 1.78
CA GLU A 178 -12.26 -6.37 0.44
C GLU A 178 -12.91 -5.04 0.06
N VAL A 179 -13.62 -4.38 0.99
CA VAL A 179 -14.26 -3.08 0.76
C VAL A 179 -13.19 -2.00 0.51
N ILE A 180 -12.16 -1.98 1.35
CA ILE A 180 -11.06 -1.00 1.26
C ILE A 180 -10.31 -1.17 -0.07
N GLN A 181 -9.92 -2.41 -0.41
CA GLN A 181 -9.20 -2.71 -1.66
C GLN A 181 -10.07 -2.40 -2.89
N ALA A 182 -11.34 -2.81 -2.88
CA ALA A 182 -12.25 -2.57 -3.99
C ALA A 182 -12.48 -1.07 -4.27
N ALA A 183 -12.41 -0.22 -3.25
CA ALA A 183 -12.51 1.23 -3.41
C ALA A 183 -11.32 1.79 -4.23
N GLY A 184 -10.09 1.39 -3.91
CA GLY A 184 -8.90 1.76 -4.68
C GLY A 184 -8.90 1.17 -6.10
N ASP A 185 -9.30 -0.08 -6.24
CA ASP A 185 -9.44 -0.72 -7.56
C ASP A 185 -10.45 -0.02 -8.45
N ALA A 186 -11.59 0.39 -7.90
CA ALA A 186 -12.61 1.14 -8.64
C ALA A 186 -12.06 2.46 -9.19
N TYR A 187 -11.18 3.14 -8.44
CA TYR A 187 -10.53 4.37 -8.91
C TYR A 187 -9.72 4.14 -10.18
N PHE A 188 -8.87 3.14 -10.20
CA PHE A 188 -8.04 2.83 -11.37
C PHE A 188 -8.84 2.16 -12.50
N ASN A 189 -9.85 1.36 -12.18
CA ASN A 189 -10.73 0.77 -13.19
C ASN A 189 -11.56 1.85 -13.93
N ARG A 190 -11.85 2.97 -13.25
CA ARG A 190 -12.53 4.12 -13.85
C ARG A 190 -11.69 4.76 -14.96
N PHE A 191 -10.35 4.63 -14.93
CA PHE A 191 -9.47 5.16 -15.96
C PHE A 191 -9.56 4.39 -17.29
N SER A 192 -9.95 3.13 -17.24
CA SER A 192 -10.20 2.35 -18.47
C SER A 192 -11.66 2.34 -18.90
N SER A 193 -12.60 2.72 -18.03
CA SER A 193 -14.03 2.71 -18.33
C SER A 193 -14.80 3.76 -17.54
N VAL A 194 -15.42 4.70 -18.26
CA VAL A 194 -16.28 5.75 -17.68
C VAL A 194 -17.49 5.19 -16.93
N ASN A 195 -17.85 3.93 -17.18
CA ASN A 195 -19.01 3.27 -16.57
C ASN A 195 -18.71 2.73 -15.16
N VAL A 196 -17.45 2.70 -14.74
CA VAL A 196 -17.08 2.29 -13.38
C VAL A 196 -17.46 3.38 -12.39
N SER A 197 -18.28 3.02 -11.42
CA SER A 197 -18.63 3.89 -10.30
C SER A 197 -17.57 3.81 -9.23
N VAL A 198 -16.91 4.95 -8.93
CA VAL A 198 -15.93 5.04 -7.84
C VAL A 198 -16.65 5.50 -6.57
N PRO A 199 -16.43 4.84 -5.42
CA PRO A 199 -17.13 5.17 -4.19
C PRO A 199 -16.54 6.41 -3.48
N PHE A 200 -16.48 7.56 -4.17
CA PHE A 200 -16.03 8.80 -3.56
C PHE A 200 -16.94 9.24 -2.40
N GLY A 201 -16.32 9.75 -1.34
CA GLY A 201 -17.00 10.38 -0.23
C GLY A 201 -17.23 11.88 -0.44
N THR A 202 -17.76 12.51 0.60
CA THR A 202 -17.86 13.96 0.76
C THR A 202 -17.55 14.25 2.24
N PRO A 203 -16.41 14.86 2.56
CA PRO A 203 -15.35 15.34 1.67
C PRO A 203 -14.58 14.21 0.97
N CYS A 204 -13.94 14.57 -0.16
CA CYS A 204 -12.92 13.77 -0.81
C CYS A 204 -11.95 14.67 -1.58
N ALA A 205 -10.65 14.57 -1.31
CA ALA A 205 -9.60 15.32 -1.97
C ALA A 205 -8.42 14.47 -2.37
N ARG A 206 -7.66 14.88 -3.40
CA ARG A 206 -6.43 14.23 -3.87
C ARG A 206 -5.24 15.15 -3.66
N LEU A 207 -4.17 14.58 -3.14
CA LEU A 207 -2.85 15.19 -3.00
C LEU A 207 -1.89 14.52 -3.99
N GLU A 208 -1.60 15.19 -5.09
CA GLU A 208 -0.79 14.66 -6.18
C GLU A 208 0.54 15.41 -6.27
N GLY A 209 1.65 14.81 -5.83
CA GLY A 209 2.99 15.40 -5.84
C GLY A 209 3.16 16.70 -5.03
N GLY A 210 2.08 17.24 -4.45
CA GLY A 210 2.03 18.49 -3.70
C GLY A 210 0.93 19.44 -4.19
N ALA A 211 0.26 19.08 -5.29
CA ALA A 211 -0.96 19.77 -5.74
C ALA A 211 -2.19 19.13 -5.08
N TYR A 212 -3.07 19.97 -4.51
CA TYR A 212 -4.27 19.53 -3.79
C TYR A 212 -5.55 19.93 -4.53
N THR A 213 -6.49 19.00 -4.66
CA THR A 213 -7.69 19.25 -5.45
C THR A 213 -8.74 20.11 -4.76
N ASP A 214 -8.77 20.14 -3.40
CA ASP A 214 -9.67 21.01 -2.61
C ASP A 214 -8.91 22.17 -1.94
N THR A 215 -8.26 23.02 -2.72
CA THR A 215 -7.53 24.18 -2.20
C THR A 215 -8.44 25.22 -1.51
N SER A 216 -9.74 25.13 -1.71
CA SER A 216 -10.72 26.03 -1.06
C SER A 216 -11.10 25.60 0.35
N GLY A 217 -10.84 24.33 0.73
CA GLY A 217 -11.30 23.76 1.99
C GLY A 217 -12.83 23.65 2.10
N ALA A 218 -13.53 23.67 0.96
CA ALA A 218 -15.00 23.63 0.94
C ALA A 218 -15.59 22.26 1.35
N GLY A 219 -14.74 21.23 1.43
CA GLY A 219 -15.16 19.88 1.88
C GLY A 219 -16.06 19.14 0.90
N GLY A 220 -16.00 19.48 -0.38
CA GLY A 220 -16.74 18.79 -1.44
C GLY A 220 -16.04 17.49 -1.90
N ASN A 221 -16.62 16.82 -2.89
CA ASN A 221 -15.95 15.75 -3.62
C ASN A 221 -15.15 16.34 -4.79
N THR A 222 -13.86 16.53 -4.59
CA THR A 222 -12.92 16.95 -5.65
C THR A 222 -12.11 15.79 -6.22
N CYS A 223 -12.22 14.59 -5.64
CA CYS A 223 -11.54 13.38 -6.12
C CYS A 223 -11.99 12.96 -7.53
N SER A 224 -13.19 13.31 -7.94
CA SER A 224 -13.74 12.96 -9.26
C SER A 224 -13.27 13.87 -10.40
N LEU A 225 -12.53 14.95 -10.09
CA LEU A 225 -12.12 15.93 -11.09
C LEU A 225 -11.05 15.35 -12.04
N GLY A 226 -11.32 15.42 -13.34
CA GLY A 226 -10.35 15.20 -14.41
C GLY A 226 -9.74 13.80 -14.51
N LEU A 227 -10.47 12.76 -14.11
CA LEU A 227 -9.99 11.38 -14.25
C LEU A 227 -9.89 10.98 -15.74
N PRO A 228 -8.80 10.28 -16.14
CA PRO A 228 -8.67 9.70 -17.47
C PRO A 228 -9.81 8.69 -17.77
N SER A 229 -9.97 8.33 -19.05
CA SER A 229 -11.00 7.38 -19.46
C SER A 229 -10.54 6.38 -20.53
N ASP A 230 -9.26 6.40 -20.85
CA ASP A 230 -8.63 5.64 -21.94
C ASP A 230 -7.32 4.97 -21.52
N THR A 231 -7.09 4.88 -20.21
CA THR A 231 -5.83 4.40 -19.62
C THR A 231 -6.07 3.16 -18.79
N THR A 232 -5.35 2.07 -19.08
CA THR A 232 -5.37 0.85 -18.26
C THR A 232 -4.16 0.84 -17.35
N VAL A 233 -4.43 0.89 -16.04
CA VAL A 233 -3.40 0.80 -14.99
C VAL A 233 -3.17 -0.66 -14.62
N SER A 234 -1.94 -1.11 -14.69
CA SER A 234 -1.53 -2.51 -14.49
C SER A 234 -0.48 -2.65 -13.39
N ASN A 235 -0.08 -3.90 -13.12
CA ASN A 235 0.96 -4.24 -12.15
C ASN A 235 0.65 -3.72 -10.73
N ARG A 236 -0.59 -3.85 -10.29
CA ARG A 236 -1.04 -3.40 -8.97
C ARG A 236 -0.53 -4.32 -7.87
N ARG A 237 0.14 -3.74 -6.88
CA ARG A 237 0.65 -4.39 -5.67
C ARG A 237 0.07 -3.66 -4.46
N TYR A 238 -0.49 -4.38 -3.52
CA TYR A 238 -1.33 -3.81 -2.47
C TYR A 238 -0.67 -3.89 -1.10
N VAL A 239 -0.99 -2.92 -0.24
CA VAL A 239 -0.88 -2.97 1.21
C VAL A 239 -2.21 -2.48 1.77
N VAL A 240 -2.94 -3.31 2.52
CA VAL A 240 -4.27 -2.98 3.06
C VAL A 240 -4.22 -3.00 4.58
N ASP A 241 -4.59 -1.89 5.20
CA ASP A 241 -4.67 -1.74 6.65
C ASP A 241 -6.11 -1.42 7.06
N GLU A 242 -6.80 -2.42 7.64
CA GLU A 242 -8.20 -2.29 8.07
C GLU A 242 -8.35 -1.38 9.29
N GLU A 243 -7.33 -1.32 10.18
CA GLU A 243 -7.34 -0.43 11.33
C GLU A 243 -7.26 1.03 10.91
N MET A 244 -6.41 1.31 9.92
CA MET A 244 -6.27 2.64 9.35
C MET A 244 -7.31 2.93 8.26
N GLY A 245 -8.07 1.93 7.79
CA GLY A 245 -8.97 2.07 6.64
C GLY A 245 -8.24 2.53 5.38
N VAL A 246 -7.05 2.00 5.13
CA VAL A 246 -6.19 2.47 4.04
C VAL A 246 -5.79 1.31 3.14
N VAL A 247 -5.81 1.55 1.84
CA VAL A 247 -5.09 0.75 0.86
C VAL A 247 -4.07 1.62 0.15
N ASP A 248 -2.81 1.18 0.14
CA ASP A 248 -1.82 1.68 -0.79
C ASP A 248 -1.69 0.72 -1.97
N ILE A 249 -1.66 1.28 -3.18
CA ILE A 249 -1.55 0.53 -4.42
C ILE A 249 -0.33 1.03 -5.18
N TYR A 250 0.72 0.21 -5.19
CA TYR A 250 1.87 0.37 -6.08
C TYR A 250 1.51 -0.12 -7.48
N LEU A 251 1.91 0.63 -8.49
CA LEU A 251 1.56 0.31 -9.88
C LEU A 251 2.51 0.98 -10.88
N GLY A 252 2.34 0.67 -12.15
CA GLY A 252 2.88 1.46 -13.25
C GLY A 252 1.76 2.30 -13.86
N PHE A 253 1.93 3.62 -13.89
CA PHE A 253 0.94 4.54 -14.48
C PHE A 253 1.34 4.89 -15.92
N PRO A 254 0.64 4.35 -16.95
CA PRO A 254 0.97 4.62 -18.33
C PRO A 254 0.45 5.98 -18.80
N GLY A 255 1.18 6.63 -19.70
CA GLY A 255 0.72 7.79 -20.44
C GLY A 255 0.73 9.14 -19.70
N LEU A 256 1.17 9.19 -18.44
CA LEU A 256 1.40 10.48 -17.76
C LEU A 256 2.65 11.14 -18.28
N ASP A 257 3.75 10.41 -18.40
CA ASP A 257 4.93 10.89 -19.12
C ASP A 257 4.73 10.69 -20.62
N ARG A 258 4.30 11.75 -21.29
CA ARG A 258 4.01 11.74 -22.73
C ARG A 258 5.27 11.68 -23.60
N THR A 259 6.47 11.77 -23.01
CA THR A 259 7.74 11.65 -23.71
C THR A 259 8.14 10.19 -23.90
N VAL A 260 7.54 9.26 -23.14
CA VAL A 260 7.82 7.82 -23.13
C VAL A 260 6.52 7.03 -23.09
N VAL A 261 5.90 6.85 -24.26
CA VAL A 261 4.56 6.23 -24.39
C VAL A 261 4.53 4.76 -23.94
N GLU A 262 5.66 4.06 -23.98
CA GLU A 262 5.75 2.62 -23.73
C GLU A 262 6.14 2.26 -22.27
N GLN A 263 6.58 3.22 -21.48
CA GLN A 263 6.98 2.98 -20.09
C GLN A 263 5.97 3.59 -19.12
N ALA A 264 5.44 2.75 -18.25
CA ALA A 264 4.61 3.22 -17.15
C ALA A 264 5.48 3.91 -16.09
N MET A 265 5.02 5.04 -15.57
CA MET A 265 5.68 5.71 -14.44
C MET A 265 5.53 4.87 -13.18
N PRO A 266 6.58 4.68 -12.38
CA PRO A 266 6.46 4.17 -11.03
C PRO A 266 5.54 5.06 -10.20
N ASP A 267 4.54 4.45 -9.57
CA ASP A 267 3.45 5.19 -8.96
C ASP A 267 2.90 4.45 -7.73
N SER A 268 2.54 5.21 -6.70
CA SER A 268 1.86 4.74 -5.50
C SER A 268 0.69 5.66 -5.19
N HIS A 269 -0.46 5.05 -4.90
CA HIS A 269 -1.66 5.76 -4.45
C HIS A 269 -2.15 5.17 -3.13
N ALA A 270 -2.10 5.95 -2.05
CA ALA A 270 -2.69 5.63 -0.78
C ALA A 270 -4.11 6.21 -0.68
N PHE A 271 -5.10 5.35 -0.49
CA PHE A 271 -6.52 5.70 -0.37
C PHE A 271 -6.98 5.56 1.07
N ARG A 272 -7.44 6.64 1.69
CA ARG A 272 -8.20 6.58 2.95
C ARG A 272 -9.66 6.26 2.64
N VAL A 273 -10.18 5.18 3.23
CA VAL A 273 -11.56 4.70 3.05
C VAL A 273 -12.26 4.65 4.41
N GLU A 274 -13.45 5.25 4.48
CA GLU A 274 -14.27 5.29 5.69
C GLU A 274 -15.75 5.08 5.33
N GLY A 275 -16.37 4.03 5.88
CA GLY A 275 -17.74 3.64 5.57
C GLY A 275 -17.91 3.31 4.08
N GLY A 276 -16.93 2.60 3.51
CA GLY A 276 -16.89 2.24 2.09
C GLY A 276 -16.70 3.41 1.13
N LYS A 277 -16.24 4.60 1.63
CA LYS A 277 -16.08 5.82 0.82
C LYS A 277 -14.66 6.35 0.89
N ILE A 278 -14.08 6.70 -0.25
CA ILE A 278 -12.77 7.34 -0.35
C ILE A 278 -12.86 8.77 0.18
N ARG A 279 -11.96 9.12 1.11
CA ARG A 279 -11.83 10.45 1.74
C ARG A 279 -10.62 11.22 1.25
N TYR A 280 -9.48 10.55 1.21
CA TYR A 280 -8.21 11.13 0.76
C TYR A 280 -7.54 10.18 -0.21
N ILE A 281 -6.78 10.74 -1.15
CA ILE A 281 -5.91 10.00 -2.07
C ILE A 281 -4.57 10.73 -2.10
N HIS A 282 -3.51 10.08 -1.64
CA HIS A 282 -2.14 10.57 -1.74
C HIS A 282 -1.42 9.87 -2.88
N THR A 283 -0.75 10.63 -3.72
CA THR A 283 -0.04 10.11 -4.89
C THR A 283 1.44 10.48 -4.85
N VAL A 284 2.29 9.49 -5.07
CA VAL A 284 3.73 9.64 -5.24
C VAL A 284 4.10 9.01 -6.57
N SER A 285 4.51 9.82 -7.56
CA SER A 285 4.75 9.37 -8.94
C SER A 285 6.09 9.89 -9.44
N SER A 286 7.01 8.97 -9.76
CA SER A 286 8.33 9.32 -10.30
C SER A 286 8.32 9.30 -11.82
N CYS A 287 8.84 10.35 -12.44
CA CYS A 287 8.95 10.46 -13.90
C CYS A 287 9.93 9.44 -14.47
N VAL A 288 9.58 8.81 -15.58
CA VAL A 288 10.54 7.97 -16.34
C VAL A 288 11.69 8.81 -16.87
N ASN A 289 11.36 10.00 -17.38
CA ASN A 289 12.32 11.03 -17.74
C ASN A 289 12.12 12.26 -16.85
N ALA A 290 13.20 12.75 -16.28
CA ALA A 290 13.16 13.96 -15.45
C ALA A 290 12.50 15.13 -16.20
N GLY A 291 11.62 15.85 -15.49
CA GLY A 291 10.90 17.01 -16.03
C GLY A 291 9.52 16.69 -16.62
N CYS A 292 9.02 15.46 -16.55
CA CYS A 292 7.66 15.13 -17.01
C CYS A 292 6.57 15.94 -16.29
N GLY A 293 6.82 16.38 -15.04
CA GLY A 293 5.93 17.19 -14.22
C GLY A 293 6.13 18.71 -14.30
N SER A 294 7.22 19.19 -14.92
CA SER A 294 7.65 20.59 -14.82
C SER A 294 6.80 21.61 -15.61
N ASN A 295 5.93 21.15 -16.51
CA ASN A 295 5.10 22.01 -17.37
C ASN A 295 3.65 22.14 -16.89
N PHE A 296 3.33 21.65 -15.71
CA PHE A 296 1.96 21.65 -15.20
C PHE A 296 1.76 22.69 -14.09
N THR A 297 1.48 23.91 -14.51
CA THR A 297 0.95 24.94 -13.61
C THR A 297 -0.55 24.71 -13.41
N ILE A 298 -0.92 24.10 -12.27
CA ILE A 298 -2.27 24.03 -11.69
C ILE A 298 -3.26 23.08 -12.38
N ILE A 299 -3.67 22.06 -11.67
CA ILE A 299 -4.71 21.06 -11.97
C ILE A 299 -5.98 21.62 -12.68
N PRO A 300 -6.57 22.78 -12.34
CA PRO A 300 -7.77 23.27 -13.01
C PRO A 300 -7.62 23.58 -14.50
N THR A 301 -6.42 23.95 -14.96
CA THR A 301 -6.21 24.35 -16.36
C THR A 301 -5.98 23.17 -17.30
N GLN A 302 -5.40 22.07 -16.79
CA GLN A 302 -5.13 20.85 -17.57
C GLN A 302 -6.41 20.11 -17.93
N TYR A 303 -7.30 19.95 -16.96
CA TYR A 303 -8.58 19.27 -17.19
C TYR A 303 -9.48 20.00 -18.20
N ARG A 304 -9.32 21.31 -18.38
CA ARG A 304 -9.97 22.06 -19.47
C ARG A 304 -9.40 21.72 -20.86
N ARG A 305 -8.11 21.39 -20.96
CA ARG A 305 -7.48 21.06 -22.27
C ARG A 305 -7.85 19.67 -22.76
N VAL A 306 -7.91 18.67 -21.87
CA VAL A 306 -8.36 17.31 -22.22
C VAL A 306 -9.79 17.29 -22.72
N ARG A 307 -10.72 18.07 -22.10
CA ARG A 307 -12.09 18.21 -22.61
C ARG A 307 -12.21 18.82 -24.01
N ARG A 308 -11.22 19.62 -24.45
CA ARG A 308 -11.24 20.18 -25.83
C ARG A 308 -10.72 19.20 -26.87
N LEU A 309 -9.85 18.28 -26.51
CA LEU A 309 -9.34 17.25 -27.45
C LEU A 309 -10.33 16.10 -27.63
N SER A 310 -11.15 15.78 -26.62
CA SER A 310 -12.20 14.75 -26.74
C SER A 310 -13.45 15.20 -27.52
N LYS A 311 -13.51 16.46 -27.99
CA LYS A 311 -14.61 16.95 -28.85
C LYS A 311 -14.25 17.03 -30.35
N VAL A 312 -13.09 16.50 -30.75
CA VAL A 312 -12.60 16.56 -32.15
C VAL A 312 -12.41 15.16 -32.74
N TYR A 313 -13.15 14.15 -32.23
CA TYR A 313 -13.33 12.88 -32.96
C TYR A 313 -14.73 12.35 -32.69
#